data_d52ca203cb5e10155868355071778cda
#
_entry.id   d52ca203cb5e10155868355071778cda
#
_cell.length_a   1.000
_cell.length_b   1.000
_cell.length_c   1.000
_cell.angle_alpha   90.00
_cell.angle_beta   90.00
_cell.angle_gamma   90.00
#
_symmetry.space_group_name_H-M   'P 1'
#
loop_
_entity.id
_entity.type
_entity.pdbx_description
1 polymer ?
#
loop_
_entity_poly.entity_id
_entity_poly.type
_entity_poly.pdbx_seq_one_letter_code
_entity_poly.pdbx_strand_id
1 'polypeptide(L)'
;MIFESLNSTGLSLTQGDLIRNYLLMNHEYEKQKMLYKNFWLEIEKRITNEKISDFVRDYLTMKNGSISNKDKVYDDFKKYIKQNNENMDEEGILEELKTYSEYYSWFLNGNSPNNKINEKLSEFRYLRNTTVYPLILSVFEDTYSYKNINENELFDILNLLISY
;
A
#
# COMPACT_ATOMS: atom_id res chain seq x y z
N MET A 1 -22.63 -11.67 -6.32
CA MET A 1 -21.30 -11.60 -5.67
C MET A 1 -21.02 -10.16 -5.25
N ILE A 2 -20.34 -9.96 -4.12
CA ILE A 2 -20.04 -8.60 -3.57
C ILE A 2 -19.22 -7.76 -4.56
N PHE A 3 -18.46 -8.40 -5.46
CA PHE A 3 -17.53 -7.78 -6.42
C PHE A 3 -17.87 -8.13 -7.86
N GLU A 4 -19.16 -8.30 -8.15
CA GLU A 4 -19.61 -8.46 -9.53
C GLU A 4 -19.17 -7.26 -10.35
N SER A 5 -18.41 -7.62 -11.27
CA SER A 5 -17.49 -6.90 -12.12
C SER A 5 -17.99 -5.51 -12.55
N LEU A 6 -17.15 -4.54 -12.37
CA LEU A 6 -17.17 -3.27 -13.10
C LEU A 6 -17.26 -3.44 -14.63
N ASN A 7 -17.00 -4.63 -15.16
CA ASN A 7 -17.22 -4.98 -16.57
C ASN A 7 -18.69 -4.85 -17.01
N SER A 8 -19.67 -5.00 -16.11
CA SER A 8 -21.07 -4.76 -16.43
C SER A 8 -21.37 -3.29 -16.74
N THR A 9 -20.50 -2.37 -16.35
CA THR A 9 -20.59 -0.92 -16.62
C THR A 9 -19.74 -0.46 -17.80
N GLY A 10 -19.02 -1.39 -18.48
CA GLY A 10 -18.11 -1.09 -19.58
C GLY A 10 -16.75 -0.52 -19.15
N LEU A 11 -16.47 -0.44 -17.85
CA LEU A 11 -15.16 -0.04 -17.30
C LEU A 11 -14.26 -1.25 -17.17
N SER A 12 -12.98 -1.11 -17.58
CA SER A 12 -11.96 -2.13 -17.33
C SER A 12 -11.54 -2.15 -15.87
N LEU A 13 -11.26 -3.33 -15.32
CA LEU A 13 -10.74 -3.48 -13.98
C LEU A 13 -9.34 -2.87 -13.87
N THR A 14 -9.10 -2.13 -12.79
CA THR A 14 -7.77 -1.64 -12.44
C THR A 14 -6.89 -2.76 -11.88
N GLN A 15 -5.58 -2.55 -11.81
CA GLN A 15 -4.67 -3.49 -11.15
C GLN A 15 -5.08 -3.70 -9.68
N GLY A 16 -5.50 -2.64 -8.98
CA GLY A 16 -6.02 -2.72 -7.61
C GLY A 16 -7.29 -3.57 -7.50
N ASP A 17 -8.22 -3.46 -8.45
CA ASP A 17 -9.43 -4.29 -8.49
C ASP A 17 -9.10 -5.78 -8.68
N LEU A 18 -8.14 -6.08 -9.55
CA LEU A 18 -7.68 -7.45 -9.79
C LEU A 18 -7.05 -8.06 -8.53
N ILE A 19 -6.26 -7.27 -7.80
CA ILE A 19 -5.62 -7.69 -6.55
C ILE A 19 -6.67 -7.92 -5.47
N ARG A 20 -7.62 -7.00 -5.30
CA ARG A 20 -8.75 -7.17 -4.37
C ARG A 20 -9.50 -8.47 -4.66
N ASN A 21 -9.87 -8.68 -5.91
CA ASN A 21 -10.60 -9.88 -6.31
C ASN A 21 -9.79 -11.14 -6.05
N TYR A 22 -8.49 -11.12 -6.33
CA TYR A 22 -7.59 -12.25 -6.07
C TYR A 22 -7.56 -12.64 -4.58
N LEU A 23 -7.51 -11.66 -3.69
CA LEU A 23 -7.45 -11.88 -2.24
C LEU A 23 -8.80 -12.30 -1.63
N LEU A 24 -9.91 -11.93 -2.25
CA LEU A 24 -11.24 -12.10 -1.62
C LEU A 24 -12.09 -13.18 -2.27
N MET A 25 -12.04 -13.37 -3.58
CA MET A 25 -13.03 -14.16 -4.30
C MET A 25 -12.91 -15.69 -4.14
N ASN A 26 -11.77 -16.19 -3.67
CA ASN A 26 -11.56 -17.65 -3.46
C ASN A 26 -12.13 -18.17 -2.13
N HIS A 27 -12.85 -17.35 -1.40
CA HIS A 27 -13.46 -17.69 -0.11
C HIS A 27 -14.98 -17.80 -0.20
N GLU A 28 -15.59 -18.48 0.77
CA GLU A 28 -17.03 -18.47 0.95
C GLU A 28 -17.55 -17.06 1.24
N TYR A 29 -18.80 -16.79 0.91
CA TYR A 29 -19.42 -15.47 0.98
C TYR A 29 -19.22 -14.74 2.32
N GLU A 30 -19.44 -15.42 3.44
CA GLU A 30 -19.29 -14.81 4.78
C GLU A 30 -17.84 -14.43 5.08
N LYS A 31 -16.88 -15.26 4.66
CA LYS A 31 -15.46 -14.95 4.81
C LYS A 31 -15.05 -13.81 3.89
N GLN A 32 -15.51 -13.78 2.63
CA GLN A 32 -15.27 -12.64 1.72
C GLN A 32 -15.74 -11.33 2.36
N LYS A 33 -16.95 -11.32 2.90
CA LYS A 33 -17.55 -10.15 3.55
C LYS A 33 -16.75 -9.69 4.76
N MET A 34 -16.30 -10.63 5.59
CA MET A 34 -15.47 -10.36 6.76
C MET A 34 -14.12 -9.75 6.36
N LEU A 35 -13.40 -10.37 5.40
CA LEU A 35 -12.10 -9.90 4.93
C LEU A 35 -12.21 -8.51 4.28
N TYR A 36 -13.24 -8.29 3.45
CA TYR A 36 -13.50 -6.99 2.87
C TYR A 36 -13.74 -5.93 3.95
N LYS A 37 -14.67 -6.17 4.87
CA LYS A 37 -15.06 -5.21 5.89
C LYS A 37 -13.93 -4.87 6.87
N ASN A 38 -13.14 -5.88 7.27
CA ASN A 38 -12.12 -5.71 8.30
C ASN A 38 -10.79 -5.16 7.74
N PHE A 39 -10.50 -5.37 6.46
CA PHE A 39 -9.21 -5.02 5.87
C PHE A 39 -9.36 -4.13 4.63
N TRP A 40 -9.94 -4.62 3.55
CA TRP A 40 -9.91 -3.91 2.27
C TRP A 40 -10.69 -2.59 2.29
N LEU A 41 -11.83 -2.55 2.96
CA LEU A 41 -12.61 -1.32 3.12
C LEU A 41 -11.81 -0.19 3.80
N GLU A 42 -10.94 -0.53 4.77
CA GLU A 42 -10.07 0.45 5.40
C GLU A 42 -9.00 0.98 4.43
N ILE A 43 -8.48 0.12 3.56
CA ILE A 43 -7.58 0.54 2.48
C ILE A 43 -8.29 1.53 1.54
N GLU A 44 -9.51 1.21 1.10
CA GLU A 44 -10.30 2.08 0.21
C GLU A 44 -10.68 3.42 0.85
N LYS A 45 -10.88 3.46 2.17
CA LYS A 45 -11.12 4.71 2.91
C LYS A 45 -9.89 5.62 2.98
N ARG A 46 -8.70 5.03 3.06
CA ARG A 46 -7.42 5.75 3.20
C ARG A 46 -6.85 6.18 1.85
N ILE A 47 -7.02 5.35 0.85
CA ILE A 47 -6.42 5.49 -0.49
C ILE A 47 -7.54 5.43 -1.52
N THR A 48 -7.71 6.48 -2.32
CA THR A 48 -8.73 6.47 -3.39
C THR A 48 -8.48 5.32 -4.37
N ASN A 49 -9.55 4.77 -4.94
CA ASN A 49 -9.47 3.62 -5.84
C ASN A 49 -8.45 3.81 -6.98
N GLU A 50 -8.32 5.04 -7.50
CA GLU A 50 -7.35 5.40 -8.54
C GLU A 50 -5.89 5.25 -8.09
N LYS A 51 -5.60 5.35 -6.79
CA LYS A 51 -4.26 5.28 -6.21
C LYS A 51 -3.89 3.92 -5.61
N ILE A 52 -4.83 2.99 -5.49
CA ILE A 52 -4.56 1.66 -4.94
C ILE A 52 -3.54 0.90 -5.79
N SER A 53 -3.62 1.00 -7.12
CA SER A 53 -2.64 0.37 -8.00
C SER A 53 -1.21 0.93 -7.79
N ASP A 54 -1.07 2.23 -7.63
CA ASP A 54 0.21 2.89 -7.31
C ASP A 54 0.72 2.45 -5.93
N PHE A 55 -0.17 2.42 -4.94
CA PHE A 55 0.15 1.95 -3.59
C PHE A 55 0.72 0.51 -3.59
N VAL A 56 0.02 -0.43 -4.22
CA VAL A 56 0.49 -1.83 -4.26
C VAL A 56 1.79 -1.96 -5.05
N ARG A 57 1.97 -1.16 -6.11
CA ARG A 57 3.22 -1.10 -6.85
C ARG A 57 4.39 -0.65 -5.97
N ASP A 58 4.22 0.40 -5.19
CA ASP A 58 5.25 0.92 -4.29
C ASP A 58 5.54 -0.06 -3.14
N TYR A 59 4.50 -0.71 -2.60
CA TYR A 59 4.63 -1.80 -1.64
C TYR A 59 5.47 -2.96 -2.18
N LEU A 60 5.16 -3.45 -3.38
CA LEU A 60 5.94 -4.52 -4.04
C LEU A 60 7.37 -4.09 -4.33
N THR A 61 7.58 -2.85 -4.75
CA THR A 61 8.92 -2.29 -4.98
C THR A 61 9.75 -2.32 -3.71
N MET A 62 9.16 -1.94 -2.59
CA MET A 62 9.80 -2.03 -1.27
C MET A 62 10.14 -3.48 -0.90
N LYS A 63 9.20 -4.41 -1.07
CA LYS A 63 9.39 -5.82 -0.71
C LYS A 63 10.38 -6.57 -1.60
N ASN A 64 10.37 -6.30 -2.89
CA ASN A 64 11.18 -7.02 -3.89
C ASN A 64 12.50 -6.32 -4.25
N GLY A 65 12.68 -5.06 -3.87
CA GLY A 65 13.83 -4.26 -4.26
C GLY A 65 13.91 -3.93 -5.77
N SER A 66 12.82 -4.12 -6.50
CA SER A 66 12.73 -3.85 -7.95
C SER A 66 11.40 -3.21 -8.31
N ILE A 67 11.43 -2.27 -9.25
CA ILE A 67 10.24 -1.50 -9.65
C ILE A 67 9.33 -2.36 -10.53
N SER A 68 8.09 -2.57 -10.10
CA SER A 68 7.04 -3.20 -10.91
C SER A 68 6.61 -2.31 -12.08
N ASN A 69 6.33 -2.93 -13.23
CA ASN A 69 5.65 -2.23 -14.32
C ASN A 69 4.20 -1.92 -13.95
N LYS A 70 3.73 -0.71 -14.26
CA LYS A 70 2.37 -0.25 -13.94
C LYS A 70 1.27 -1.17 -14.46
N ASP A 71 1.49 -1.80 -15.62
CA ASP A 71 0.51 -2.68 -16.27
C ASP A 71 0.61 -4.14 -15.78
N LYS A 72 1.59 -4.47 -14.93
CA LYS A 72 1.87 -5.82 -14.44
C LYS A 72 1.86 -5.95 -12.91
N VAL A 73 1.36 -4.96 -12.21
CA VAL A 73 1.34 -4.95 -10.74
C VAL A 73 0.62 -6.18 -10.19
N TYR A 74 -0.51 -6.55 -10.78
CA TYR A 74 -1.27 -7.75 -10.40
C TYR A 74 -0.47 -9.05 -10.60
N ASP A 75 0.22 -9.19 -11.74
CA ASP A 75 1.04 -10.38 -12.00
C ASP A 75 2.22 -10.48 -11.04
N ASP A 76 2.88 -9.36 -10.77
CA ASP A 76 3.98 -9.30 -9.81
C ASP A 76 3.50 -9.54 -8.39
N PHE A 77 2.31 -9.05 -8.03
CA PHE A 77 1.67 -9.35 -6.74
C PHE A 77 1.40 -10.86 -6.57
N LYS A 78 0.84 -11.51 -7.59
CA LYS A 78 0.62 -12.98 -7.54
C LYS A 78 1.93 -13.76 -7.37
N LYS A 79 3.00 -13.32 -8.04
CA LYS A 79 4.34 -13.94 -7.88
C LYS A 79 4.85 -13.77 -6.45
N TYR A 80 4.75 -12.55 -5.92
CA TYR A 80 5.15 -12.24 -4.55
C TYR A 80 4.40 -13.13 -3.54
N ILE A 81 3.08 -13.25 -3.66
CA ILE A 81 2.27 -14.11 -2.80
C ILE A 81 2.72 -15.57 -2.87
N LYS A 82 2.91 -16.10 -4.09
CA LYS A 82 3.35 -17.49 -4.28
C LYS A 82 4.73 -17.79 -3.69
N GLN A 83 5.62 -16.81 -3.70
CA GLN A 83 6.97 -16.96 -3.13
C GLN A 83 6.98 -16.88 -1.60
N ASN A 84 5.96 -16.28 -1.01
CA ASN A 84 5.89 -16.00 0.43
C ASN A 84 4.74 -16.72 1.16
N ASN A 85 3.94 -17.56 0.47
CA ASN A 85 2.74 -18.19 1.04
C ASN A 85 3.03 -19.24 2.13
N GLU A 86 4.28 -19.67 2.29
CA GLU A 86 4.68 -20.51 3.41
C GLU A 86 4.69 -19.75 4.75
N ASN A 87 4.81 -18.41 4.69
CA ASN A 87 4.98 -17.55 5.85
C ASN A 87 3.75 -16.69 6.16
N MET A 88 2.80 -16.57 5.24
CA MET A 88 1.68 -15.64 5.37
C MET A 88 0.47 -16.08 4.53
N ASP A 89 -0.69 -16.19 5.17
CA ASP A 89 -1.97 -16.43 4.50
C ASP A 89 -2.59 -15.14 3.94
N GLU A 90 -3.71 -15.23 3.24
CA GLU A 90 -4.38 -14.07 2.64
C GLU A 90 -4.82 -13.03 3.68
N GLU A 91 -5.20 -13.46 4.87
CA GLU A 91 -5.60 -12.56 5.95
C GLU A 91 -4.38 -11.78 6.47
N GLY A 92 -3.25 -12.44 6.67
CA GLY A 92 -1.99 -11.79 7.05
C GLY A 92 -1.51 -10.77 6.00
N ILE A 93 -1.67 -11.09 4.71
CA ILE A 93 -1.35 -10.17 3.61
C ILE A 93 -2.29 -8.94 3.63
N LEU A 94 -3.58 -9.15 3.85
CA LEU A 94 -4.56 -8.08 3.95
C LEU A 94 -4.28 -7.17 5.17
N GLU A 95 -3.89 -7.75 6.30
CA GLU A 95 -3.50 -7.00 7.50
C GLU A 95 -2.24 -6.16 7.24
N GLU A 96 -1.25 -6.74 6.59
CA GLU A 96 -0.04 -6.02 6.18
C GLU A 96 -0.37 -4.87 5.22
N LEU A 97 -1.11 -5.12 4.16
CA LEU A 97 -1.56 -4.07 3.23
C LEU A 97 -2.36 -2.97 3.93
N LYS A 98 -3.21 -3.32 4.89
CA LYS A 98 -3.95 -2.35 5.70
C LYS A 98 -2.99 -1.44 6.49
N THR A 99 -1.96 -2.00 7.12
CA THR A 99 -0.94 -1.23 7.85
C THR A 99 -0.18 -0.30 6.90
N TYR A 100 0.32 -0.79 5.77
CA TYR A 100 1.02 0.05 4.80
C TYR A 100 0.12 1.08 4.11
N SER A 101 -1.19 0.80 3.99
CA SER A 101 -2.14 1.80 3.47
C SER A 101 -2.24 3.02 4.38
N GLU A 102 -2.09 2.83 5.70
CA GLU A 102 -2.02 3.94 6.65
C GLU A 102 -0.79 4.81 6.39
N TYR A 103 0.39 4.20 6.29
CA TYR A 103 1.63 4.92 5.97
C TYR A 103 1.55 5.62 4.62
N TYR A 104 0.98 4.96 3.61
CA TYR A 104 0.82 5.54 2.27
C TYR A 104 -0.15 6.74 2.28
N SER A 105 -1.20 6.68 3.09
CA SER A 105 -2.13 7.80 3.26
C SER A 105 -1.45 9.07 3.79
N TRP A 106 -0.38 8.93 4.57
CA TRP A 106 0.39 10.06 5.06
C TRP A 106 1.09 10.82 3.92
N PHE A 107 1.59 10.11 2.89
CA PHE A 107 2.12 10.76 1.68
C PHE A 107 1.03 11.52 0.94
N LEU A 108 -0.15 10.93 0.81
CA LEU A 108 -1.24 11.50 0.02
C LEU A 108 -1.90 12.69 0.74
N ASN A 109 -2.14 12.56 2.04
CA ASN A 109 -3.03 13.45 2.80
C ASN A 109 -2.30 14.30 3.85
N GLY A 110 -1.05 13.98 4.22
CA GLY A 110 -0.31 14.71 5.25
C GLY A 110 -0.93 14.54 6.64
N ASN A 111 -1.41 13.35 6.97
CA ASN A 111 -2.15 13.06 8.20
C ASN A 111 -1.44 12.06 9.13
N SER A 112 -0.10 12.03 9.10
CA SER A 112 0.66 11.26 10.09
C SER A 112 0.45 11.83 11.49
N PRO A 113 0.70 11.05 12.55
CA PRO A 113 0.54 11.53 13.93
C PRO A 113 1.52 12.66 14.31
N ASN A 114 2.54 12.92 13.51
CA ASN A 114 3.57 13.93 13.77
C ASN A 114 3.52 15.07 12.74
N ASN A 115 3.20 16.30 13.20
CA ASN A 115 3.08 17.45 12.33
C ASN A 115 4.39 17.83 11.61
N LYS A 116 5.55 17.66 12.24
CA LYS A 116 6.85 17.92 11.60
C LYS A 116 7.11 16.97 10.43
N ILE A 117 6.69 15.71 10.59
CA ILE A 117 6.76 14.71 9.51
C ILE A 117 5.80 15.13 8.38
N ASN A 118 4.58 15.58 8.70
CA ASN A 118 3.62 16.04 7.70
C ASN A 118 4.14 17.20 6.87
N GLU A 119 4.85 18.14 7.50
CA GLU A 119 5.52 19.25 6.80
C GLU A 119 6.55 18.72 5.80
N LYS A 120 7.40 17.77 6.20
CA LYS A 120 8.38 17.16 5.30
C LYS A 120 7.72 16.37 4.16
N LEU A 121 6.67 15.61 4.45
CA LEU A 121 5.92 14.90 3.41
C LEU A 121 5.27 15.87 2.40
N SER A 122 4.90 17.08 2.83
CA SER A 122 4.38 18.12 1.94
C SER A 122 5.44 18.59 0.92
N GLU A 123 6.70 18.65 1.32
CA GLU A 123 7.80 19.00 0.42
C GLU A 123 7.96 17.95 -0.70
N PHE A 124 7.89 16.65 -0.38
CA PHE A 124 7.88 15.58 -1.40
C PHE A 124 6.70 15.69 -2.37
N ARG A 125 5.51 16.00 -1.87
CA ARG A 125 4.33 16.21 -2.72
C ARG A 125 4.51 17.42 -3.64
N TYR A 126 5.05 18.51 -3.12
CA TYR A 126 5.35 19.71 -3.91
C TYR A 126 6.36 19.41 -5.03
N LEU A 127 7.43 18.68 -4.72
CA LEU A 127 8.46 18.28 -5.67
C LEU A 127 7.98 17.16 -6.62
N ARG A 128 6.81 16.57 -6.39
CA ARG A 128 6.28 15.39 -7.10
C ARG A 128 7.25 14.21 -7.13
N ASN A 129 8.08 14.09 -6.11
CA ASN A 129 9.06 13.03 -5.99
C ASN A 129 8.44 11.78 -5.37
N THR A 130 7.74 10.98 -6.18
CA THR A 130 7.11 9.73 -5.74
C THR A 130 8.07 8.53 -5.79
N THR A 131 9.22 8.68 -6.43
CA THR A 131 10.20 7.58 -6.58
C THR A 131 10.77 7.11 -5.24
N VAL A 132 10.77 7.98 -4.24
CA VAL A 132 11.25 7.68 -2.89
C VAL A 132 10.20 7.00 -1.99
N TYR A 133 8.95 6.90 -2.41
CA TYR A 133 7.87 6.35 -1.58
C TYR A 133 8.12 4.92 -1.10
N PRO A 134 8.63 3.98 -1.92
CA PRO A 134 8.98 2.65 -1.44
C PRO A 134 10.00 2.66 -0.30
N LEU A 135 11.02 3.51 -0.40
CA LEU A 135 12.02 3.67 0.67
C LEU A 135 11.40 4.27 1.94
N ILE A 136 10.58 5.31 1.79
CA ILE A 136 9.96 5.95 2.96
C ILE A 136 8.96 5.01 3.63
N LEU A 137 8.24 4.15 2.90
CA LEU A 137 7.39 3.11 3.48
C LEU A 137 8.19 2.18 4.40
N SER A 138 9.37 1.74 3.96
CA SER A 138 10.28 0.91 4.78
C SER A 138 10.73 1.65 6.04
N VAL A 139 11.07 2.93 5.92
CA VAL A 139 11.50 3.76 7.05
C VAL A 139 10.36 3.99 8.04
N PHE A 140 9.12 4.15 7.58
CA PHE A 140 7.94 4.22 8.45
C PHE A 140 7.70 2.91 9.19
N GLU A 141 7.87 1.77 8.54
CA GLU A 141 7.78 0.46 9.20
C GLU A 141 8.81 0.35 10.32
N ASP A 142 10.07 0.71 10.05
CA ASP A 142 11.13 0.71 11.06
C ASP A 142 10.84 1.67 12.23
N THR A 143 10.18 2.80 11.96
CA THR A 143 9.84 3.78 12.99
C THR A 143 8.62 3.36 13.82
N TYR A 144 7.53 3.00 13.16
CA TYR A 144 6.23 2.87 13.82
C TYR A 144 5.84 1.43 14.16
N SER A 145 6.30 0.45 13.38
CA SER A 145 6.04 -0.98 13.64
C SER A 145 7.16 -1.61 14.46
N TYR A 146 8.39 -1.56 13.99
CA TYR A 146 9.52 -2.24 14.62
C TYR A 146 10.21 -1.43 15.71
N LYS A 147 10.04 -0.11 15.75
CA LYS A 147 10.69 0.80 16.70
C LYS A 147 12.23 0.75 16.64
N ASN A 148 12.81 0.43 15.49
CA ASN A 148 14.24 0.39 15.26
C ASN A 148 14.85 1.78 15.18
N ILE A 149 14.09 2.75 14.68
CA ILE A 149 14.46 4.17 14.62
C ILE A 149 13.40 5.03 15.29
N ASN A 150 13.79 6.17 15.81
CA ASN A 150 12.86 7.12 16.43
C ASN A 150 12.43 8.22 15.45
N GLU A 151 11.45 9.03 15.84
CA GLU A 151 10.91 10.09 14.97
C GLU A 151 11.93 11.20 14.62
N ASN A 152 12.94 11.44 15.45
CA ASN A 152 14.00 12.42 15.12
C ASN A 152 14.91 11.86 14.02
N GLU A 153 15.27 10.59 14.10
CA GLU A 153 16.02 9.89 13.06
C GLU A 153 15.21 9.81 11.76
N LEU A 154 13.92 9.52 11.84
CA LEU A 154 13.01 9.58 10.69
C LEU A 154 13.04 10.98 10.05
N PHE A 155 12.94 12.03 10.85
CA PHE A 155 12.97 13.40 10.36
C PHE A 155 14.28 13.72 9.63
N ASP A 156 15.42 13.28 10.19
CA ASP A 156 16.74 13.48 9.57
C ASP A 156 16.86 12.70 8.24
N ILE A 157 16.33 11.48 8.17
CA ILE A 157 16.28 10.70 6.93
C ILE A 157 15.44 11.43 5.86
N LEU A 158 14.26 11.94 6.22
CA LEU A 158 13.42 12.70 5.30
C LEU A 158 14.11 13.96 4.79
N ASN A 159 14.79 14.72 5.67
CA ASN A 159 15.59 15.87 5.27
C ASN A 159 16.69 15.52 4.27
N LEU A 160 17.38 14.41 4.52
CA LEU A 160 18.42 13.92 3.61
C LEU A 160 17.85 13.60 2.23
N LEU A 161 16.72 12.89 2.18
CA LEU A 161 16.06 12.52 0.92
C LEU A 161 15.53 13.72 0.12
N ILE A 162 15.09 14.78 0.78
CA ILE A 162 14.64 16.01 0.12
C ILE A 162 15.82 16.76 -0.49
N SER A 163 17.00 16.72 0.14
CA SER A 163 18.18 17.42 -0.33
C SER A 163 18.85 16.79 -1.56
N TYR A 164 18.42 15.60 -1.93
CA TYR A 164 18.86 14.91 -3.15
C TYR A 164 17.85 15.08 -4.30
#